data_b38f16f1120e7e015dd9217f8ee0c394
#
_entry.id   b38f16f1120e7e015dd9217f8ee0c394
#
_cell.length_a   1.000
_cell.length_b   1.000
_cell.length_c   1.000
_cell.angle_alpha   90.00
_cell.angle_beta   90.00
_cell.angle_gamma   90.00
#
_symmetry.space_group_name_H-M   'P 1'
#
loop_
_entity.id
_entity.type
_entity.pdbx_description
1 polymer ?
#
loop_
_entity_poly.entity_id
_entity_poly.type
_entity_poly.pdbx_seq_one_letter_code
_entity_poly.pdbx_strand_id
1 'polypeptide(L)'
;MACDNIRVPFGYEPPDPRNKERGSLWVYDSFEEFTERDLEKVWELADRRNLAKTVFYPLHEETLRRMVKGAFTPHYRRVDALQALLDAAGTDLDYVIERFENKRKKYTPVDTAFRFLEDKYDGPFFVYVTGDTANLLASYDSFEAWIRKLRLLISGKGVGGIHPRLLQYEHRWEWV
;
A
#
# COMPACT_ATOMS: atom_id res chain seq x y z
N MET A 1 -4.28 -29.76 -36.54
CA MET A 1 -4.17 -28.93 -35.32
C MET A 1 -5.42 -28.09 -35.22
N ALA A 2 -6.19 -28.32 -34.18
CA ALA A 2 -7.34 -27.45 -33.90
C ALA A 2 -6.83 -26.12 -33.31
N CYS A 3 -7.06 -25.03 -34.07
CA CYS A 3 -6.89 -23.69 -33.49
C CYS A 3 -8.11 -23.45 -32.62
N ASP A 4 -7.91 -23.48 -31.29
CA ASP A 4 -8.93 -23.02 -30.37
C ASP A 4 -9.10 -21.52 -30.56
N ASN A 5 -10.17 -21.14 -31.29
CA ASN A 5 -10.59 -19.77 -31.42
C ASN A 5 -11.16 -19.29 -30.07
N ILE A 6 -10.29 -18.82 -29.19
CA ILE A 6 -10.69 -18.14 -27.96
C ILE A 6 -11.30 -16.80 -28.37
N ARG A 7 -12.61 -16.66 -28.22
CA ARG A 7 -13.29 -15.38 -28.43
C ARG A 7 -12.96 -14.42 -27.31
N VAL A 8 -12.18 -13.41 -27.64
CA VAL A 8 -11.85 -12.32 -26.70
C VAL A 8 -12.97 -11.28 -26.75
N PRO A 9 -13.50 -10.81 -25.60
CA PRO A 9 -14.50 -9.75 -25.56
C PRO A 9 -14.01 -8.48 -26.25
N PHE A 10 -14.91 -7.78 -26.94
CA PHE A 10 -14.59 -6.49 -27.57
C PHE A 10 -14.11 -5.51 -26.51
N GLY A 11 -12.97 -4.84 -26.77
CA GLY A 11 -12.35 -3.90 -25.82
C GLY A 11 -11.47 -4.55 -24.75
N TYR A 12 -11.26 -5.86 -24.81
CA TYR A 12 -10.30 -6.53 -23.91
C TYR A 12 -8.88 -6.19 -24.35
N GLU A 13 -8.14 -5.55 -23.45
CA GLU A 13 -6.69 -5.39 -23.56
C GLU A 13 -6.02 -6.46 -22.71
N PRO A 14 -5.22 -7.37 -23.30
CA PRO A 14 -4.50 -8.36 -22.50
C PRO A 14 -3.52 -7.61 -21.58
N PRO A 15 -3.38 -8.04 -20.31
CA PRO A 15 -2.42 -7.43 -19.40
C PRO A 15 -1.02 -7.55 -20.00
N ASP A 16 -0.24 -6.47 -19.93
CA ASP A 16 1.16 -6.48 -20.36
C ASP A 16 1.95 -7.45 -19.47
N PRO A 17 2.52 -8.54 -20.03
CA PRO A 17 3.29 -9.49 -19.23
C PRO A 17 4.44 -8.85 -18.45
N ARG A 18 5.00 -7.76 -18.95
CA ARG A 18 6.07 -7.01 -18.27
C ARG A 18 5.58 -6.36 -16.99
N ASN A 19 4.32 -5.97 -16.90
CA ASN A 19 3.73 -5.37 -15.70
C ASN A 19 3.55 -6.40 -14.57
N LYS A 20 3.29 -7.66 -14.88
CA LYS A 20 3.18 -8.73 -13.89
C LYS A 20 4.48 -8.99 -13.12
N GLU A 21 5.61 -8.79 -13.78
CA GLU A 21 6.93 -8.99 -13.16
C GLU A 21 7.43 -7.77 -12.40
N ARG A 22 6.85 -6.59 -12.65
CA ARG A 22 7.29 -5.32 -12.08
C ARG A 22 6.79 -5.09 -10.65
N GLY A 23 5.68 -5.68 -10.28
CA GLY A 23 5.12 -5.56 -8.94
C GLY A 23 4.37 -4.26 -8.66
N SER A 24 3.94 -4.13 -7.41
CA SER A 24 3.17 -2.97 -6.95
C SER A 24 3.69 -2.45 -5.61
N LEU A 25 3.54 -1.14 -5.41
CA LEU A 25 3.86 -0.44 -4.16
C LEU A 25 2.55 -0.04 -3.49
N TRP A 26 2.31 -0.53 -2.28
CA TRP A 26 1.15 -0.17 -1.48
C TRP A 26 1.57 0.84 -0.42
N VAL A 27 1.01 2.03 -0.48
CA VAL A 27 1.22 3.07 0.52
C VAL A 27 0.08 2.95 1.54
N TYR A 28 0.35 2.24 2.63
CA TYR A 28 -0.61 1.93 3.69
C TYR A 28 -0.48 2.95 4.80
N ASP A 29 -1.37 3.94 4.83
CA ASP A 29 -1.27 5.06 5.75
C ASP A 29 -2.64 5.70 6.02
N SER A 30 -2.71 6.50 7.07
CA SER A 30 -3.85 7.36 7.33
C SER A 30 -3.96 8.51 6.33
N PHE A 31 -2.84 9.01 5.84
CA PHE A 31 -2.69 10.24 5.07
C PHE A 31 -3.13 11.50 5.83
N GLU A 32 -3.11 11.46 7.16
CA GLU A 32 -3.43 12.62 8.00
C GLU A 32 -2.35 13.70 7.93
N GLU A 33 -1.09 13.27 7.89
CA GLU A 33 0.07 14.16 7.85
C GLU A 33 0.98 13.90 6.64
N PHE A 34 0.41 13.39 5.56
CA PHE A 34 1.16 13.07 4.36
C PHE A 34 1.50 14.34 3.57
N THR A 35 2.80 14.59 3.39
CA THR A 35 3.32 15.81 2.77
C THR A 35 3.81 15.58 1.35
N GLU A 36 4.09 16.67 0.64
CA GLU A 36 4.75 16.63 -0.68
C GLU A 36 6.08 15.88 -0.62
N ARG A 37 6.84 16.04 0.47
CA ARG A 37 8.10 15.32 0.67
C ARG A 37 7.89 13.81 0.77
N ASP A 38 6.84 13.37 1.45
CA ASP A 38 6.48 11.95 1.52
C ASP A 38 6.11 11.41 0.14
N LEU A 39 5.38 12.20 -0.64
CA LEU A 39 5.01 11.83 -2.00
C LEU A 39 6.24 11.71 -2.92
N GLU A 40 7.18 12.64 -2.83
CA GLU A 40 8.44 12.57 -3.59
C GLU A 40 9.22 11.29 -3.28
N LYS A 41 9.27 10.91 -2.01
CA LYS A 41 9.89 9.66 -1.58
C LYS A 41 9.19 8.43 -2.18
N VAL A 42 7.87 8.42 -2.17
CA VAL A 42 7.07 7.33 -2.77
C VAL A 42 7.36 7.22 -4.27
N TRP A 43 7.38 8.35 -4.99
CA TRP A 43 7.69 8.37 -6.42
C TRP A 43 9.11 7.88 -6.71
N GLU A 44 10.07 8.30 -5.92
CA GLU A 44 11.46 7.83 -6.04
C GLU A 44 11.57 6.33 -5.86
N LEU A 45 10.89 5.76 -4.87
CA LEU A 45 10.87 4.32 -4.63
C LEU A 45 10.22 3.54 -5.78
N ALA A 46 9.09 4.02 -6.27
CA ALA A 46 8.39 3.38 -7.39
C ALA A 46 9.22 3.39 -8.66
N ASP A 47 9.87 4.51 -8.95
CA ASP A 47 10.71 4.67 -10.15
C ASP A 47 11.99 3.83 -10.05
N ARG A 48 12.71 3.93 -8.95
CA ARG A 48 13.97 3.20 -8.74
C ARG A 48 13.79 1.69 -8.79
N ARG A 49 12.68 1.17 -8.28
CA ARG A 49 12.34 -0.26 -8.28
C ARG A 49 11.57 -0.68 -9.53
N ASN A 50 11.30 0.25 -10.43
CA ASN A 50 10.56 0.00 -11.67
C ASN A 50 9.21 -0.70 -11.41
N LEU A 51 8.46 -0.23 -10.40
CA LEU A 51 7.17 -0.81 -10.05
C LEU A 51 6.08 -0.38 -11.04
N ALA A 52 5.20 -1.30 -11.37
CA ALA A 52 4.16 -1.06 -12.37
C ALA A 52 3.01 -0.19 -11.85
N LYS A 53 2.71 -0.28 -10.56
CA LYS A 53 1.55 0.38 -9.96
C LYS A 53 1.88 0.88 -8.56
N THR A 54 1.49 2.11 -8.25
CA THR A 54 1.51 2.64 -6.88
C THR A 54 0.07 2.75 -6.39
N VAL A 55 -0.21 2.10 -5.27
CA VAL A 55 -1.54 2.03 -4.68
C VAL A 55 -1.53 2.82 -3.37
N PHE A 56 -2.22 3.96 -3.35
CA PHE A 56 -2.44 4.71 -2.12
C PHE A 56 -3.65 4.14 -1.40
N TYR A 57 -3.44 3.63 -0.20
CA TYR A 57 -4.46 2.95 0.58
C TYR A 57 -4.77 3.72 1.87
N PRO A 58 -5.72 4.67 1.83
CA PRO A 58 -6.10 5.45 3.02
C PRO A 58 -6.91 4.61 4.00
N LEU A 59 -6.47 4.60 5.25
CA LEU A 59 -7.18 3.92 6.34
C LEU A 59 -8.42 4.71 6.75
N HIS A 60 -9.52 3.98 7.01
CA HIS A 60 -10.74 4.57 7.53
C HIS A 60 -10.60 4.91 9.02
N GLU A 61 -11.36 5.90 9.51
CA GLU A 61 -11.33 6.33 10.93
C GLU A 61 -11.59 5.16 11.88
N GLU A 62 -12.52 4.27 11.52
CA GLU A 62 -12.84 3.11 12.34
C GLU A 62 -11.67 2.13 12.47
N THR A 63 -10.85 2.01 11.44
CA THR A 63 -9.60 1.23 11.48
C THR A 63 -8.55 1.94 12.32
N LEU A 64 -8.39 3.25 12.10
CA LEU A 64 -7.41 4.06 12.85
C LEU A 64 -7.68 4.07 14.35
N ARG A 65 -8.94 4.14 14.77
CA ARG A 65 -9.32 4.09 16.20
C ARG A 65 -8.90 2.80 16.88
N ARG A 66 -8.79 1.69 16.14
CA ARG A 66 -8.29 0.41 16.65
C ARG A 66 -6.77 0.33 16.71
N MET A 67 -6.08 1.12 15.90
CA MET A 67 -4.63 1.09 15.76
C MET A 67 -3.94 2.08 16.69
N VAL A 68 -4.45 3.29 16.79
CA VAL A 68 -3.83 4.39 17.53
C VAL A 68 -4.90 5.22 18.25
N LYS A 69 -4.50 5.88 19.34
CA LYS A 69 -5.34 6.83 20.03
C LYS A 69 -5.27 8.20 19.33
N GLY A 70 -6.40 8.88 19.24
CA GLY A 70 -6.46 10.22 18.69
C GLY A 70 -7.77 10.52 17.98
N ALA A 71 -7.87 11.74 17.48
CA ALA A 71 -8.95 12.17 16.60
C ALA A 71 -8.44 12.18 15.16
N PHE A 72 -9.27 11.74 14.23
CA PHE A 72 -8.91 11.64 12.84
C PHE A 72 -9.86 12.45 11.96
N THR A 73 -9.30 13.11 10.95
CA THR A 73 -10.08 13.74 9.89
C THR A 73 -10.87 12.68 9.12
N PRO A 74 -12.12 12.94 8.72
CA PRO A 74 -12.90 12.00 7.94
C PRO A 74 -12.16 11.52 6.69
N HIS A 75 -12.33 10.25 6.34
CA HIS A 75 -11.66 9.61 5.22
C HIS A 75 -11.77 10.41 3.92
N TYR A 76 -12.96 10.92 3.59
CA TYR A 76 -13.18 11.67 2.35
C TYR A 76 -12.31 12.93 2.26
N ARG A 77 -12.10 13.64 3.38
CA ARG A 77 -11.25 14.83 3.42
C ARG A 77 -9.78 14.49 3.22
N ARG A 78 -9.32 13.39 3.81
CA ARG A 78 -7.95 12.91 3.64
C ARG A 78 -7.69 12.46 2.21
N VAL A 79 -8.66 11.79 1.60
CA VAL A 79 -8.60 11.41 0.18
C VAL A 79 -8.58 12.64 -0.72
N ASP A 80 -9.42 13.65 -0.45
CA ASP A 80 -9.44 14.90 -1.24
C ASP A 80 -8.11 15.64 -1.15
N ALA A 81 -7.51 15.72 0.04
CA ALA A 81 -6.20 16.34 0.24
C ALA A 81 -5.09 15.56 -0.49
N LEU A 82 -5.12 14.25 -0.44
CA LEU A 82 -4.19 13.39 -1.18
C LEU A 82 -4.34 13.58 -2.68
N GLN A 83 -5.57 13.61 -3.19
CA GLN A 83 -5.82 13.83 -4.63
C GLN A 83 -5.30 15.20 -5.08
N ALA A 84 -5.52 16.24 -4.29
CA ALA A 84 -4.99 17.57 -4.58
C ALA A 84 -3.46 17.57 -4.63
N LEU A 85 -2.81 16.86 -3.71
CA LEU A 85 -1.36 16.72 -3.66
C LEU A 85 -0.83 15.97 -4.91
N LEU A 86 -1.49 14.90 -5.31
CA LEU A 86 -1.15 14.12 -6.50
C LEU A 86 -1.33 14.94 -7.78
N ASP A 87 -2.42 15.69 -7.88
CA ASP A 87 -2.70 16.54 -9.05
C ASP A 87 -1.67 17.68 -9.17
N ALA A 88 -1.28 18.28 -8.05
CA ALA A 88 -0.29 19.35 -8.04
C ALA A 88 1.13 18.87 -8.39
N ALA A 89 1.50 17.68 -7.94
CA ALA A 89 2.81 17.12 -8.20
C ALA A 89 3.00 16.70 -9.67
N GLY A 90 1.97 16.12 -10.27
CA GLY A 90 2.06 15.52 -11.60
C GLY A 90 3.02 14.32 -11.62
N THR A 91 2.74 13.31 -12.40
CA THR A 91 3.63 12.16 -12.58
C THR A 91 3.24 11.37 -13.82
N ASP A 92 4.23 10.72 -14.44
CA ASP A 92 4.02 9.74 -15.51
C ASP A 92 3.84 8.31 -14.96
N LEU A 93 4.03 8.13 -13.64
CA LEU A 93 3.89 6.84 -12.99
C LEU A 93 2.41 6.49 -12.82
N ASP A 94 2.09 5.21 -12.97
CA ASP A 94 0.73 4.70 -12.80
C ASP A 94 0.39 4.57 -11.32
N TYR A 95 -0.73 5.17 -10.90
CA TYR A 95 -1.18 5.14 -9.52
C TYR A 95 -2.70 5.06 -9.41
N VAL A 96 -3.16 4.68 -8.24
CA VAL A 96 -4.57 4.65 -7.87
C VAL A 96 -4.73 4.96 -6.38
N ILE A 97 -5.83 5.60 -6.02
CA ILE A 97 -6.26 5.74 -4.62
C ILE A 97 -7.34 4.70 -4.37
N GLU A 98 -7.05 3.74 -3.48
CA GLU A 98 -8.02 2.72 -3.10
C GLU A 98 -8.98 3.25 -2.03
N ARG A 99 -10.28 3.11 -2.26
CA ARG A 99 -11.34 3.53 -1.35
C ARG A 99 -12.06 2.35 -0.71
N PHE A 100 -11.40 1.23 -0.63
CA PHE A 100 -11.96 -0.03 -0.11
C PHE A 100 -12.51 0.13 1.30
N GLU A 101 -11.77 0.76 2.21
CA GLU A 101 -12.22 0.94 3.59
C GLU A 101 -13.39 1.90 3.70
N ASN A 102 -13.45 2.94 2.85
CA ASN A 102 -14.59 3.83 2.81
C ASN A 102 -15.88 3.13 2.34
N LYS A 103 -15.77 2.19 1.43
CA LYS A 103 -16.91 1.38 0.99
C LYS A 103 -17.43 0.46 2.10
N ARG A 104 -16.52 -0.07 2.93
CA ARG A 104 -16.88 -0.90 4.09
C ARG A 104 -17.47 -0.08 5.24
N LYS A 105 -16.97 1.12 5.48
CA LYS A 105 -17.37 2.05 6.56
C LYS A 105 -17.27 1.44 7.97
N LYS A 106 -16.37 0.50 8.16
CA LYS A 106 -16.14 -0.19 9.43
C LYS A 106 -14.68 -0.57 9.58
N TYR A 107 -14.31 -1.01 10.77
CA TYR A 107 -12.98 -1.53 11.03
C TYR A 107 -12.57 -2.59 10.00
N THR A 108 -11.42 -2.38 9.37
CA THR A 108 -10.84 -3.31 8.40
C THR A 108 -9.52 -3.86 8.96
N PRO A 109 -9.49 -5.13 9.40
CA PRO A 109 -8.24 -5.75 9.83
C PRO A 109 -7.18 -5.73 8.73
N VAL A 110 -5.91 -5.65 9.12
CA VAL A 110 -4.79 -5.67 8.17
C VAL A 110 -4.86 -6.87 7.24
N ASP A 111 -5.19 -8.04 7.77
CA ASP A 111 -5.33 -9.26 6.98
C ASP A 111 -6.37 -9.09 5.86
N THR A 112 -7.50 -8.49 6.16
CA THR A 112 -8.56 -8.20 5.17
C THR A 112 -8.08 -7.19 4.12
N ALA A 113 -7.42 -6.13 4.55
CA ALA A 113 -6.88 -5.10 3.65
C ALA A 113 -5.84 -5.68 2.69
N PHE A 114 -4.90 -6.43 3.20
CA PHE A 114 -3.81 -7.00 2.40
C PHE A 114 -4.29 -8.12 1.46
N ARG A 115 -5.27 -8.92 1.87
CA ARG A 115 -5.91 -9.89 0.96
C ARG A 115 -6.59 -9.20 -0.21
N PHE A 116 -7.32 -8.13 0.06
CA PHE A 116 -7.93 -7.32 -0.99
C PHE A 116 -6.90 -6.81 -1.98
N LEU A 117 -5.79 -6.27 -1.48
CA LEU A 117 -4.72 -5.73 -2.32
C LEU A 117 -3.98 -6.84 -3.09
N GLU A 118 -3.71 -7.97 -2.45
CA GLU A 118 -3.07 -9.13 -3.09
C GLU A 118 -3.92 -9.68 -4.25
N ASP A 119 -5.24 -9.73 -4.06
CA ASP A 119 -6.15 -10.22 -5.09
C ASP A 119 -6.30 -9.26 -6.28
N LYS A 120 -6.14 -7.96 -6.03
CA LYS A 120 -6.37 -6.92 -7.04
C LYS A 120 -5.11 -6.52 -7.81
N TYR A 121 -3.95 -6.56 -7.19
CA TYR A 121 -2.69 -6.08 -7.77
C TYR A 121 -1.66 -7.18 -7.90
N ASP A 122 -0.73 -6.99 -8.85
CA ASP A 122 0.29 -7.98 -9.14
C ASP A 122 1.53 -7.82 -8.24
N GLY A 123 2.10 -8.95 -7.84
CA GLY A 123 3.37 -9.01 -7.12
C GLY A 123 4.59 -8.90 -8.03
N PRO A 124 5.78 -8.74 -7.45
CA PRO A 124 6.07 -8.72 -6.01
C PRO A 124 5.48 -7.50 -5.30
N PHE A 125 5.14 -7.66 -4.04
CA PHE A 125 4.46 -6.63 -3.25
C PHE A 125 5.43 -5.89 -2.34
N PHE A 126 5.41 -4.56 -2.44
CA PHE A 126 6.15 -3.65 -1.56
C PHE A 126 5.15 -2.80 -0.79
N VAL A 127 5.35 -2.65 0.50
CA VAL A 127 4.44 -1.90 1.38
C VAL A 127 5.20 -0.78 2.07
N TYR A 128 4.84 0.45 1.75
CA TYR A 128 5.39 1.65 2.38
C TYR A 128 4.58 1.98 3.63
N VAL A 129 5.25 2.04 4.77
CA VAL A 129 4.64 2.36 6.06
C VAL A 129 5.59 3.22 6.90
N THR A 130 5.03 3.93 7.89
CA THR A 130 5.84 4.59 8.92
C THR A 130 6.40 3.57 9.90
N GLY A 131 7.43 3.95 10.66
CA GLY A 131 8.00 3.09 11.70
C GLY A 131 6.98 2.66 12.76
N ASP A 132 6.10 3.58 13.16
CA ASP A 132 5.03 3.27 14.13
C ASP A 132 4.04 2.25 13.56
N THR A 133 3.63 2.41 12.31
CA THR A 133 2.76 1.45 11.64
C THR A 133 3.44 0.09 11.47
N ALA A 134 4.71 0.05 11.11
CA ALA A 134 5.48 -1.19 11.01
C ALA A 134 5.50 -1.97 12.34
N ASN A 135 5.69 -1.27 13.45
CA ASN A 135 5.64 -1.86 14.79
C ASN A 135 4.25 -2.42 15.12
N LEU A 136 3.19 -1.71 14.76
CA LEU A 136 1.83 -2.20 14.93
C LEU A 136 1.58 -3.47 14.11
N LEU A 137 1.97 -3.48 12.84
CA LEU A 137 1.83 -4.66 11.97
C LEU A 137 2.57 -5.86 12.58
N ALA A 138 3.77 -5.64 13.10
CA ALA A 138 4.58 -6.68 13.72
C ALA A 138 3.95 -7.26 14.99
N SER A 139 3.08 -6.49 15.65
CA SER A 139 2.36 -6.95 16.86
C SER A 139 1.17 -7.84 16.56
N TYR A 140 0.70 -7.89 15.31
CA TYR A 140 -0.49 -8.66 14.94
C TYR A 140 -0.17 -10.12 14.64
N ASP A 141 -1.14 -11.01 14.88
CA ASP A 141 -0.99 -12.44 14.63
C ASP A 141 -0.78 -12.76 13.15
N SER A 142 -1.33 -11.94 12.25
CA SER A 142 -1.19 -12.12 10.80
C SER A 142 0.16 -11.70 10.24
N PHE A 143 1.01 -11.05 11.03
CA PHE A 143 2.26 -10.46 10.54
C PHE A 143 3.19 -11.48 9.87
N GLU A 144 3.44 -12.62 10.49
CA GLU A 144 4.37 -13.61 9.96
C GLU A 144 3.96 -14.14 8.58
N ALA A 145 2.67 -14.38 8.38
CA ALA A 145 2.15 -14.82 7.09
C ALA A 145 2.37 -13.76 6.00
N TRP A 146 2.15 -12.49 6.33
CA TRP A 146 2.30 -11.40 5.37
C TRP A 146 3.75 -11.02 5.08
N ILE A 147 4.60 -10.94 6.10
CA ILE A 147 6.00 -10.54 5.90
C ILE A 147 6.77 -11.52 4.98
N ARG A 148 6.32 -12.74 4.85
CA ARG A 148 6.89 -13.73 3.93
C ARG A 148 6.50 -13.49 2.48
N LYS A 149 5.39 -12.78 2.24
CA LYS A 149 4.85 -12.51 0.90
C LYS A 149 5.21 -11.13 0.36
N LEU A 150 5.58 -10.20 1.22
CA LEU A 150 5.80 -8.81 0.85
C LEU A 150 7.10 -8.28 1.47
N ARG A 151 7.53 -7.11 1.00
CA ARG A 151 8.67 -6.41 1.57
C ARG A 151 8.22 -5.06 2.11
N LEU A 152 8.54 -4.77 3.37
CA LEU A 152 8.23 -3.48 3.97
C LEU A 152 9.31 -2.45 3.62
N LEU A 153 8.86 -1.26 3.27
CA LEU A 153 9.67 -0.07 3.11
C LEU A 153 9.28 0.90 4.22
N ILE A 154 10.16 1.05 5.21
CA ILE A 154 9.83 1.73 6.46
C ILE A 154 10.40 3.14 6.48
N SER A 155 9.52 4.13 6.58
CA SER A 155 9.87 5.55 6.63
C SER A 155 9.96 6.01 8.08
N GLY A 156 11.18 6.28 8.53
CA GLY A 156 11.45 6.78 9.87
C GLY A 156 11.35 5.74 10.97
N LYS A 157 11.93 6.05 12.12
CA LYS A 157 11.88 5.17 13.28
C LYS A 157 10.61 5.42 14.09
N GLY A 158 9.99 4.35 14.59
CA GLY A 158 8.87 4.45 15.51
C GLY A 158 9.30 5.00 16.89
N VAL A 159 8.36 5.58 17.60
CA VAL A 159 8.59 6.17 18.94
C VAL A 159 9.10 5.14 19.94
N GLY A 160 8.63 3.90 19.86
CA GLY A 160 9.00 2.80 20.75
C GLY A 160 10.22 1.97 20.30
N GLY A 161 10.98 2.43 19.29
CA GLY A 161 12.09 1.66 18.73
C GLY A 161 11.62 0.65 17.67
N ILE A 162 12.24 -0.52 17.63
CA ILE A 162 11.96 -1.55 16.64
C ILE A 162 11.35 -2.79 17.32
N HIS A 163 10.18 -3.21 16.86
CA HIS A 163 9.51 -4.40 17.40
C HIS A 163 10.39 -5.66 17.20
N PRO A 164 10.46 -6.58 18.19
CA PRO A 164 11.28 -7.79 18.08
C PRO A 164 11.00 -8.65 16.85
N ARG A 165 9.74 -8.72 16.40
CA ARG A 165 9.41 -9.47 15.17
C ARG A 165 9.97 -8.81 13.92
N LEU A 166 10.11 -7.49 13.88
CA LEU A 166 10.79 -6.82 12.78
C LEU A 166 12.28 -7.22 12.74
N LEU A 167 12.93 -7.25 13.90
CA LEU A 167 14.33 -7.72 13.97
C LEU A 167 14.48 -9.16 13.51
N GLN A 168 13.52 -10.01 13.85
CA GLN A 168 13.51 -11.43 13.41
C GLN A 168 13.41 -11.57 11.89
N TYR A 169 12.72 -10.63 11.22
CA TYR A 169 12.50 -10.63 9.78
C TYR A 169 13.24 -9.49 9.08
N GLU A 170 14.40 -9.06 9.59
CA GLU A 170 15.14 -7.89 9.06
C GLU A 170 15.50 -8.01 7.57
N HIS A 171 15.60 -9.20 7.04
CA HIS A 171 15.84 -9.46 5.62
C HIS A 171 14.60 -9.17 4.72
N ARG A 172 13.45 -8.92 5.32
CA ARG A 172 12.20 -8.66 4.60
C ARG A 172 11.75 -7.20 4.62
N TRP A 173 12.55 -6.32 5.17
CA TRP A 173 12.25 -4.89 5.17
C TRP A 173 13.52 -4.05 5.11
N GLU A 174 13.36 -2.78 4.82
CA GLU A 174 14.45 -1.82 4.78
C GLU A 174 13.98 -0.42 5.17
N TRP A 175 14.91 0.39 5.65
CA TRP A 175 14.68 1.81 5.85
C TRP A 175 14.69 2.54 4.51
N VAL A 176 13.79 3.51 4.37
CA VAL A 176 13.70 4.36 3.18
C VAL A 176 13.61 5.84 3.53
#